data_634cc5d152d8f9afcefb90447bb5bd69
#
_entry.id   634cc5d152d8f9afcefb90447bb5bd69
#
_cell.length_a   1.000
_cell.length_b   1.000
_cell.length_c   1.000
_cell.angle_alpha   90.00
_cell.angle_beta   90.00
_cell.angle_gamma   90.00
#
_symmetry.space_group_name_H-M   'P 1'
#
loop_
_entity.id
_entity.type
_entity.pdbx_description
1 polymer ?
#
loop_
_entity_poly.entity_id
_entity_poly.type
_entity_poly.pdbx_seq_one_letter_code
_entity_poly.pdbx_strand_id
1 'polypeptide(L)'
;MGQTFIEKLISRNISENTSMPSVKAGDIVTVNVDRVMIHDIFIPFVAEKFEEMGFSKLWDPDKVVLIYDHLVPASQQDDVRHFKTGDAFAEKYGMKNVHRSDGICHQLMTEAGYVKPGNVVFGTDSHTTTYGCVGAFSSGIGYTEMASILGTGTMWIKVPETIKVNIEGKLPEQVTSKDIILTLIGDLGADGATYRALEFTGSTVENMTVASRMTIANMAIEAGAKCALFTPDEKTAEYCQIQLTEKETSLKADADAVYYKTITYKAENFVPVMACPSQVDNIKPVAELAGTKIDQVFIGSCTNGRYEDLEAAAKILEGKTISPFVKLIVTPASRKIFIEATRSGILKTLTAAGAVVTHPGCGLCCGRAGGILSDGERVVATNNRNFLGRMGTSKVEIYLASPVTAAMAALNGEITLP
;
A
#
# COMPACT_ATOMS: atom_id res chain seq x y z
N MET A 1 19.54 3.20 27.03
CA MET A 1 19.55 2.74 25.64
C MET A 1 18.26 3.26 25.01
N GLY A 2 18.38 4.12 24.01
CA GLY A 2 17.25 4.78 23.35
C GLY A 2 16.32 3.79 22.64
N GLN A 3 15.14 4.25 22.29
CA GLN A 3 14.12 3.46 21.60
C GLN A 3 14.05 3.85 20.12
N THR A 4 13.86 2.86 19.26
CA THR A 4 13.47 3.06 17.86
C THR A 4 12.04 3.61 17.79
N PHE A 5 11.61 4.09 16.63
CA PHE A 5 10.25 4.57 16.43
C PHE A 5 9.23 3.50 16.82
N ILE A 6 9.39 2.26 16.31
CA ILE A 6 8.44 1.17 16.59
C ILE A 6 8.37 0.83 18.09
N GLU A 7 9.50 0.79 18.81
CA GLU A 7 9.51 0.53 20.24
C GLU A 7 8.74 1.59 21.02
N LYS A 8 8.89 2.89 20.67
CA LYS A 8 8.12 3.98 21.27
C LYS A 8 6.63 3.87 20.97
N LEU A 9 6.28 3.59 19.71
CA LEU A 9 4.89 3.48 19.30
C LEU A 9 4.19 2.31 20.03
N ILE A 10 4.83 1.15 20.09
CA ILE A 10 4.29 -0.01 20.79
C ILE A 10 4.22 0.27 22.30
N SER A 11 5.26 0.85 22.92
CA SER A 11 5.24 1.21 24.36
C SER A 11 4.03 2.05 24.74
N ARG A 12 3.56 2.93 23.86
CA ARG A 12 2.39 3.80 24.10
C ARG A 12 1.05 3.11 23.98
N ASN A 13 1.04 1.95 23.34
CA ASN A 13 -0.19 1.22 23.03
C ASN A 13 -0.28 -0.13 23.77
N ILE A 14 0.59 -0.37 24.75
CA ILE A 14 0.54 -1.58 25.58
C ILE A 14 -0.81 -1.62 26.32
N SER A 15 -1.44 -2.79 26.32
CA SER A 15 -2.65 -3.03 27.12
C SER A 15 -2.35 -2.95 28.62
N GLU A 16 -3.28 -2.39 29.39
CA GLU A 16 -3.18 -2.22 30.87
C GLU A 16 -2.86 -3.53 31.62
N ASN A 17 -3.17 -4.67 31.02
CA ASN A 17 -2.83 -5.98 31.59
C ASN A 17 -1.33 -6.34 31.48
N THR A 18 -0.51 -5.48 30.86
CA THR A 18 0.93 -5.70 30.68
C THR A 18 1.72 -4.78 31.61
N SER A 19 2.47 -5.33 32.54
CA SER A 19 3.22 -4.58 33.59
C SER A 19 4.53 -3.96 33.10
N MET A 20 4.74 -3.79 31.77
CA MET A 20 5.98 -3.27 31.20
C MET A 20 5.85 -1.78 30.90
N PRO A 21 6.72 -0.89 31.46
CA PRO A 21 6.64 0.55 31.21
C PRO A 21 7.17 0.96 29.82
N SER A 22 7.99 0.13 29.19
CA SER A 22 8.51 0.29 27.84
C SER A 22 8.92 -1.05 27.26
N VAL A 23 8.95 -1.16 25.94
CA VAL A 23 9.32 -2.38 25.24
C VAL A 23 10.61 -2.21 24.45
N LYS A 24 11.24 -3.35 24.15
CA LYS A 24 12.37 -3.50 23.24
C LYS A 24 12.08 -4.55 22.19
N ALA A 25 12.85 -4.49 21.11
CA ALA A 25 12.79 -5.51 20.06
C ALA A 25 12.94 -6.92 20.67
N GLY A 26 12.05 -7.83 20.28
CA GLY A 26 11.98 -9.19 20.79
C GLY A 26 10.96 -9.42 21.91
N ASP A 27 10.52 -8.39 22.63
CA ASP A 27 9.48 -8.52 23.66
C ASP A 27 8.17 -8.96 23.06
N ILE A 28 7.42 -9.78 23.79
CA ILE A 28 6.05 -10.19 23.41
C ILE A 28 5.08 -9.45 24.32
N VAL A 29 4.22 -8.64 23.72
CA VAL A 29 3.27 -7.80 24.45
C VAL A 29 1.89 -7.84 23.80
N THR A 30 0.86 -7.54 24.58
CA THR A 30 -0.48 -7.29 24.08
C THR A 30 -0.66 -5.78 23.91
N VAL A 31 -1.12 -5.36 22.73
CA VAL A 31 -1.41 -3.96 22.41
C VAL A 31 -2.91 -3.73 22.25
N ASN A 32 -3.34 -2.53 22.61
CA ASN A 32 -4.66 -2.05 22.25
C ASN A 32 -4.72 -1.72 20.77
N VAL A 33 -5.83 -2.05 20.12
CA VAL A 33 -6.06 -1.81 18.70
C VAL A 33 -6.93 -0.57 18.54
N ASP A 34 -6.45 0.40 17.76
CA ASP A 34 -7.20 1.63 17.51
C ASP A 34 -8.22 1.48 16.39
N ARG A 35 -7.89 0.67 15.37
CA ARG A 35 -8.73 0.51 14.18
C ARG A 35 -8.45 -0.83 13.50
N VAL A 36 -9.47 -1.40 12.86
CA VAL A 36 -9.31 -2.53 11.96
C VAL A 36 -9.98 -2.28 10.62
N MET A 37 -9.40 -2.86 9.56
CA MET A 37 -9.93 -2.85 8.21
C MET A 37 -10.18 -4.29 7.74
N ILE A 38 -11.38 -4.53 7.22
CA ILE A 38 -11.76 -5.81 6.60
C ILE A 38 -12.20 -5.51 5.17
N HIS A 39 -11.67 -6.26 4.20
CA HIS A 39 -12.13 -6.13 2.82
C HIS A 39 -13.05 -7.29 2.40
N ASP A 40 -13.71 -7.11 1.26
CA ASP A 40 -14.78 -7.98 0.76
C ASP A 40 -14.40 -9.45 0.58
N ILE A 41 -13.17 -9.78 0.22
CA ILE A 41 -12.74 -11.19 0.07
C ILE A 41 -12.76 -11.91 1.41
N PHE A 42 -12.30 -11.25 2.50
CA PHE A 42 -12.09 -11.92 3.78
C PHE A 42 -13.25 -11.81 4.78
N ILE A 43 -14.22 -10.90 4.56
CA ILE A 43 -15.33 -10.73 5.51
C ILE A 43 -16.12 -12.04 5.77
N PRO A 44 -16.38 -12.95 4.80
CA PRO A 44 -17.07 -14.19 5.11
C PRO A 44 -16.30 -15.07 6.11
N PHE A 45 -14.98 -15.16 5.94
CA PHE A 45 -14.13 -15.98 6.81
C PHE A 45 -13.98 -15.35 8.21
N VAL A 46 -13.88 -14.03 8.27
CA VAL A 46 -13.85 -13.29 9.56
C VAL A 46 -15.16 -13.49 10.32
N ALA A 47 -16.31 -13.37 9.63
CA ALA A 47 -17.64 -13.55 10.24
C ALA A 47 -17.81 -14.96 10.80
N GLU A 48 -17.44 -15.99 10.02
CA GLU A 48 -17.49 -17.39 10.45
C GLU A 48 -16.65 -17.61 11.73
N LYS A 49 -15.37 -17.16 11.72
CA LYS A 49 -14.47 -17.33 12.86
C LYS A 49 -14.90 -16.53 14.09
N PHE A 50 -15.47 -15.35 13.90
CA PHE A 50 -16.01 -14.55 14.98
C PHE A 50 -17.16 -15.27 15.72
N GLU A 51 -18.06 -15.91 14.97
CA GLU A 51 -19.17 -16.70 15.54
C GLU A 51 -18.67 -18.01 16.17
N GLU A 52 -17.73 -18.73 15.54
CA GLU A 52 -17.10 -19.93 16.10
C GLU A 52 -16.40 -19.66 17.45
N MET A 53 -15.78 -18.50 17.62
CA MET A 53 -15.16 -18.06 18.87
C MET A 53 -16.18 -17.70 19.95
N GLY A 54 -17.48 -17.70 19.64
CA GLY A 54 -18.56 -17.43 20.58
C GLY A 54 -18.73 -15.95 20.93
N PHE A 55 -18.17 -15.03 20.17
CA PHE A 55 -18.39 -13.61 20.39
C PHE A 55 -19.80 -13.19 19.97
N SER A 56 -20.48 -12.43 20.86
CA SER A 56 -21.84 -11.95 20.63
C SER A 56 -21.92 -10.47 20.27
N LYS A 57 -20.83 -9.73 20.39
CA LYS A 57 -20.72 -8.30 20.08
C LYS A 57 -19.30 -7.93 19.67
N LEU A 58 -19.17 -6.90 18.84
CA LEU A 58 -17.88 -6.27 18.56
C LEU A 58 -17.39 -5.50 19.78
N TRP A 59 -16.05 -5.45 19.97
CA TRP A 59 -15.47 -4.63 21.06
C TRP A 59 -15.81 -3.14 20.90
N ASP A 60 -15.81 -2.64 19.65
CA ASP A 60 -16.22 -1.27 19.31
C ASP A 60 -16.60 -1.21 17.82
N PRO A 61 -17.91 -1.17 17.47
CA PRO A 61 -18.35 -1.12 16.07
C PRO A 61 -17.87 0.10 15.30
N ASP A 62 -17.59 1.22 15.97
CA ASP A 62 -17.11 2.45 15.33
C ASP A 62 -15.64 2.37 14.92
N LYS A 63 -14.91 1.38 15.44
CA LYS A 63 -13.49 1.12 15.10
C LYS A 63 -13.31 0.08 14.01
N VAL A 64 -14.35 -0.54 13.52
CA VAL A 64 -14.30 -1.53 12.44
C VAL A 64 -14.69 -0.86 11.12
N VAL A 65 -13.85 -1.00 10.10
CA VAL A 65 -14.09 -0.46 8.76
C VAL A 65 -14.20 -1.63 7.77
N LEU A 66 -15.35 -1.77 7.12
CA LEU A 66 -15.59 -2.75 6.06
C LEU A 66 -15.53 -2.06 4.71
N ILE A 67 -14.70 -2.56 3.81
CA ILE A 67 -14.47 -1.95 2.50
C ILE A 67 -14.66 -2.99 1.39
N TYR A 68 -15.55 -2.69 0.45
CA TYR A 68 -15.73 -3.47 -0.77
C TYR A 68 -14.93 -2.81 -1.90
N ASP A 69 -13.78 -3.42 -2.26
CA ASP A 69 -12.85 -2.86 -3.23
C ASP A 69 -12.17 -3.89 -4.15
N HIS A 70 -12.10 -5.16 -3.74
CA HIS A 70 -11.45 -6.22 -4.52
C HIS A 70 -12.39 -6.87 -5.52
N LEU A 71 -13.66 -7.07 -5.13
CA LEU A 71 -14.68 -7.76 -5.92
C LEU A 71 -15.69 -6.79 -6.54
N VAL A 72 -15.50 -5.49 -6.43
CA VAL A 72 -16.42 -4.44 -6.91
C VAL A 72 -15.91 -3.85 -8.23
N PRO A 73 -16.82 -3.68 -9.24
CA PRO A 73 -18.14 -4.30 -9.34
C PRO A 73 -18.01 -5.82 -9.48
N ALA A 74 -19.01 -6.56 -8.99
CA ALA A 74 -19.01 -8.01 -9.04
C ALA A 74 -18.80 -8.53 -10.46
N SER A 75 -17.83 -9.42 -10.65
CA SER A 75 -17.53 -10.04 -11.94
C SER A 75 -18.15 -11.44 -12.08
N GLN A 76 -18.59 -12.03 -10.96
CA GLN A 76 -19.20 -13.36 -10.90
C GLN A 76 -20.18 -13.47 -9.73
N GLN A 77 -21.05 -14.48 -9.76
CA GLN A 77 -22.10 -14.64 -8.75
C GLN A 77 -21.57 -14.83 -7.32
N ASP A 78 -20.42 -15.45 -7.18
CA ASP A 78 -19.79 -15.67 -5.87
C ASP A 78 -19.34 -14.37 -5.21
N ASP A 79 -18.94 -13.37 -5.99
CA ASP A 79 -18.59 -12.04 -5.46
C ASP A 79 -19.78 -11.42 -4.70
N VAL A 80 -21.01 -11.61 -5.22
CA VAL A 80 -22.23 -11.11 -4.59
C VAL A 80 -22.54 -11.80 -3.26
N ARG A 81 -22.13 -13.07 -3.09
CA ARG A 81 -22.27 -13.78 -1.81
C ARG A 81 -21.41 -13.14 -0.72
N HIS A 82 -20.17 -12.75 -1.08
CA HIS A 82 -19.30 -12.03 -0.15
C HIS A 82 -19.93 -10.73 0.34
N PHE A 83 -20.54 -9.96 -0.59
CA PHE A 83 -21.24 -8.71 -0.23
C PHE A 83 -22.41 -8.95 0.70
N LYS A 84 -23.26 -9.95 0.40
CA LYS A 84 -24.41 -10.30 1.27
C LYS A 84 -23.97 -10.71 2.67
N THR A 85 -22.89 -11.48 2.78
CA THR A 85 -22.37 -11.89 4.10
C THR A 85 -21.82 -10.67 4.85
N GLY A 86 -21.07 -9.81 4.18
CA GLY A 86 -20.55 -8.59 4.80
C GLY A 86 -21.64 -7.64 5.26
N ASP A 87 -22.69 -7.46 4.45
CA ASP A 87 -23.83 -6.63 4.78
C ASP A 87 -24.61 -7.17 6.00
N ALA A 88 -24.89 -8.46 6.02
CA ALA A 88 -25.57 -9.11 7.15
C ALA A 88 -24.73 -9.01 8.44
N PHE A 89 -23.41 -9.18 8.34
CA PHE A 89 -22.51 -9.02 9.48
C PHE A 89 -22.49 -7.58 9.99
N ALA A 90 -22.36 -6.61 9.08
CA ALA A 90 -22.34 -5.19 9.43
C ALA A 90 -23.66 -4.75 10.10
N GLU A 91 -24.80 -5.18 9.58
CA GLU A 91 -26.12 -4.89 10.13
C GLU A 91 -26.30 -5.56 11.51
N LYS A 92 -25.99 -6.86 11.62
CA LYS A 92 -26.13 -7.64 12.87
C LYS A 92 -25.32 -7.05 14.04
N TYR A 93 -24.12 -6.56 13.76
CA TYR A 93 -23.20 -6.04 14.77
C TYR A 93 -23.09 -4.52 14.82
N GLY A 94 -23.93 -3.79 14.09
CA GLY A 94 -24.04 -2.33 14.17
C GLY A 94 -22.85 -1.56 13.63
N MET A 95 -22.14 -2.10 12.64
CA MET A 95 -21.03 -1.41 11.99
C MET A 95 -21.52 -0.20 11.20
N LYS A 96 -20.86 0.96 11.36
CA LYS A 96 -21.24 2.20 10.67
C LYS A 96 -20.31 2.55 9.50
N ASN A 97 -19.07 2.10 9.58
CA ASN A 97 -18.04 2.42 8.58
C ASN A 97 -18.00 1.35 7.50
N VAL A 98 -18.95 1.43 6.56
CA VAL A 98 -19.05 0.50 5.42
C VAL A 98 -18.92 1.29 4.13
N HIS A 99 -17.88 0.97 3.33
CA HIS A 99 -17.57 1.62 2.06
C HIS A 99 -17.88 0.68 0.91
N ARG A 100 -18.67 1.19 -0.07
CA ARG A 100 -19.04 0.47 -1.29
C ARG A 100 -18.51 1.23 -2.49
N SER A 101 -17.57 0.66 -3.23
CA SER A 101 -17.04 1.27 -4.44
C SER A 101 -16.49 2.71 -4.26
N ASP A 102 -16.02 3.05 -3.07
CA ASP A 102 -15.43 4.37 -2.80
C ASP A 102 -13.94 4.43 -3.18
N GLY A 103 -13.30 3.30 -3.28
CA GLY A 103 -11.89 3.16 -3.63
C GLY A 103 -11.21 2.01 -2.91
N ILE A 104 -9.91 1.91 -3.11
CA ILE A 104 -9.07 0.85 -2.55
C ILE A 104 -8.92 1.06 -1.04
N CYS A 105 -9.03 -0.02 -0.26
CA CYS A 105 -9.01 0.02 1.19
C CYS A 105 -7.81 0.78 1.76
N HIS A 106 -6.61 0.58 1.21
CA HIS A 106 -5.39 1.24 1.69
C HIS A 106 -5.37 2.75 1.42
N GLN A 107 -6.08 3.23 0.40
CA GLN A 107 -6.28 4.65 0.17
C GLN A 107 -7.35 5.20 1.10
N LEU A 108 -8.49 4.54 1.20
CA LEU A 108 -9.64 5.01 1.97
C LEU A 108 -9.34 5.12 3.47
N MET A 109 -8.59 4.18 4.05
CA MET A 109 -8.25 4.19 5.47
C MET A 109 -7.52 5.45 5.91
N THR A 110 -6.65 5.98 5.05
CA THR A 110 -5.94 7.25 5.30
C THR A 110 -6.74 8.46 4.85
N GLU A 111 -7.34 8.42 3.66
CA GLU A 111 -8.09 9.53 3.06
C GLU A 111 -9.34 9.92 3.85
N ALA A 112 -10.04 8.96 4.44
CA ALA A 112 -11.23 9.19 5.26
C ALA A 112 -10.91 9.47 6.75
N GLY A 113 -9.61 9.57 7.10
CA GLY A 113 -9.19 9.92 8.46
C GLY A 113 -9.35 8.82 9.51
N TYR A 114 -9.50 7.55 9.07
CA TYR A 114 -9.57 6.40 9.97
C TYR A 114 -8.24 6.10 10.66
N VAL A 115 -7.14 6.47 10.03
CA VAL A 115 -5.79 6.26 10.57
C VAL A 115 -5.13 7.58 10.88
N LYS A 116 -4.52 7.66 12.06
CA LYS A 116 -3.79 8.83 12.54
C LYS A 116 -2.39 8.44 13.03
N PRO A 117 -1.46 9.39 13.12
CA PRO A 117 -0.15 9.14 13.72
C PRO A 117 -0.25 8.48 15.09
N GLY A 118 0.57 7.47 15.34
CA GLY A 118 0.62 6.75 16.61
C GLY A 118 -0.44 5.67 16.81
N ASN A 119 -1.37 5.49 15.86
CA ASN A 119 -2.35 4.42 15.92
C ASN A 119 -1.72 3.03 15.73
N VAL A 120 -2.38 2.01 16.29
CA VAL A 120 -2.17 0.58 16.01
C VAL A 120 -3.33 0.08 15.19
N VAL A 121 -3.04 -0.33 13.94
CA VAL A 121 -4.06 -0.68 12.95
C VAL A 121 -3.75 -2.05 12.34
N PHE A 122 -4.76 -2.91 12.27
CA PHE A 122 -4.65 -4.18 11.57
C PHE A 122 -5.65 -4.28 10.41
N GLY A 123 -5.28 -5.00 9.38
CA GLY A 123 -6.15 -5.25 8.23
C GLY A 123 -6.05 -6.68 7.74
N THR A 124 -7.07 -7.13 7.02
CA THR A 124 -7.08 -8.46 6.42
C THR A 124 -6.26 -8.56 5.13
N ASP A 125 -5.64 -7.45 4.68
CA ASP A 125 -4.76 -7.41 3.53
C ASP A 125 -3.31 -7.19 3.93
N SER A 126 -2.38 -7.82 3.22
CA SER A 126 -0.94 -7.74 3.48
C SER A 126 -0.36 -6.32 3.32
N HIS A 127 -0.91 -5.51 2.40
CA HIS A 127 -0.47 -4.13 2.17
C HIS A 127 -1.03 -3.12 3.20
N THR A 128 -1.61 -3.61 4.30
CA THR A 128 -1.97 -2.78 5.47
C THR A 128 -0.77 -1.99 6.02
N THR A 129 0.47 -2.42 5.73
CA THR A 129 1.72 -1.67 6.01
C THR A 129 1.70 -0.23 5.49
N THR A 130 0.83 0.07 4.51
CA THR A 130 0.66 1.39 3.88
C THR A 130 0.49 2.52 4.89
N TYR A 131 -0.22 2.29 6.00
CA TYR A 131 -0.57 3.36 6.93
C TYR A 131 0.59 3.87 7.78
N GLY A 132 1.73 3.19 7.73
CA GLY A 132 2.96 3.71 8.30
C GLY A 132 3.47 5.00 7.64
N CYS A 133 2.95 5.34 6.45
CA CYS A 133 3.19 6.61 5.76
C CYS A 133 2.81 7.84 6.58
N VAL A 134 1.85 7.70 7.51
CA VAL A 134 1.43 8.74 8.45
C VAL A 134 1.94 8.49 9.89
N GLY A 135 2.84 7.52 10.08
CA GLY A 135 3.41 7.21 11.41
C GLY A 135 2.52 6.34 12.29
N ALA A 136 1.68 5.48 11.70
CA ALA A 136 0.92 4.45 12.40
C ALA A 136 1.65 3.11 12.34
N PHE A 137 1.59 2.30 13.41
CA PHE A 137 1.90 0.88 13.28
C PHE A 137 0.75 0.20 12.56
N SER A 138 1.04 -0.40 11.43
CA SER A 138 0.02 -1.06 10.64
C SER A 138 0.54 -2.33 9.97
N SER A 139 -0.26 -3.40 10.05
CA SER A 139 0.16 -4.70 9.56
C SER A 139 -1.02 -5.56 9.11
N GLY A 140 -0.78 -6.35 8.06
CA GLY A 140 -1.70 -7.40 7.64
C GLY A 140 -1.72 -8.57 8.63
N ILE A 141 -2.91 -9.15 8.85
CA ILE A 141 -3.13 -10.32 9.69
C ILE A 141 -4.13 -11.28 9.03
N GLY A 142 -4.18 -12.50 9.52
CA GLY A 142 -5.14 -13.50 9.09
C GLY A 142 -6.56 -13.22 9.61
N TYR A 143 -7.52 -13.90 9.02
CA TYR A 143 -8.94 -13.74 9.40
C TYR A 143 -9.25 -14.25 10.82
N THR A 144 -8.47 -15.22 11.33
CA THR A 144 -8.60 -15.73 12.69
C THR A 144 -8.20 -14.70 13.74
N GLU A 145 -7.03 -14.05 13.53
CA GLU A 145 -6.56 -12.96 14.39
C GLU A 145 -7.52 -11.76 14.30
N MET A 146 -8.02 -11.45 13.10
CA MET A 146 -9.01 -10.38 12.91
C MET A 146 -10.27 -10.66 13.72
N ALA A 147 -10.81 -11.89 13.67
CA ALA A 147 -11.99 -12.29 14.46
C ALA A 147 -11.74 -12.13 15.98
N SER A 148 -10.55 -12.49 16.45
CA SER A 148 -10.16 -12.27 17.84
C SER A 148 -10.13 -10.80 18.24
N ILE A 149 -9.54 -9.93 17.40
CA ILE A 149 -9.51 -8.47 17.64
C ILE A 149 -10.93 -7.90 17.67
N LEU A 150 -11.81 -8.35 16.78
CA LEU A 150 -13.20 -7.90 16.77
C LEU A 150 -13.93 -8.16 18.08
N GLY A 151 -13.59 -9.24 18.79
CA GLY A 151 -14.16 -9.56 20.10
C GLY A 151 -13.47 -8.89 21.27
N THR A 152 -12.15 -8.66 21.19
CA THR A 152 -11.33 -8.25 22.35
C THR A 152 -10.79 -6.83 22.30
N GLY A 153 -10.62 -6.25 21.10
CA GLY A 153 -9.95 -4.96 20.89
C GLY A 153 -8.44 -4.97 21.10
N THR A 154 -7.84 -6.16 21.23
CA THR A 154 -6.43 -6.32 21.54
C THR A 154 -5.75 -7.34 20.62
N MET A 155 -4.43 -7.22 20.48
CA MET A 155 -3.60 -8.18 19.74
C MET A 155 -2.27 -8.37 20.43
N TRP A 156 -1.78 -9.61 20.53
CA TRP A 156 -0.42 -9.86 20.96
C TRP A 156 0.53 -9.70 19.76
N ILE A 157 1.69 -9.10 20.01
CA ILE A 157 2.74 -8.95 18.99
C ILE A 157 4.11 -9.20 19.63
N LYS A 158 5.03 -9.70 18.84
CA LYS A 158 6.45 -9.60 19.14
C LYS A 158 6.94 -8.27 18.59
N VAL A 159 7.58 -7.44 19.40
CA VAL A 159 8.14 -6.15 18.95
C VAL A 159 9.22 -6.42 17.90
N PRO A 160 9.08 -5.90 16.66
CA PRO A 160 10.04 -6.19 15.61
C PRO A 160 11.36 -5.43 15.83
N GLU A 161 12.45 -6.03 15.37
CA GLU A 161 13.71 -5.30 15.15
C GLU A 161 13.51 -4.26 14.05
N THR A 162 14.33 -3.21 14.04
CA THR A 162 14.22 -2.14 13.05
C THR A 162 15.42 -2.11 12.10
N ILE A 163 15.14 -2.04 10.81
CA ILE A 163 16.11 -1.64 9.78
C ILE A 163 15.88 -0.14 9.51
N LYS A 164 16.92 0.66 9.72
CA LYS A 164 16.90 2.09 9.36
C LYS A 164 17.30 2.25 7.90
N VAL A 165 16.46 2.95 7.13
CA VAL A 165 16.73 3.31 5.73
C VAL A 165 16.88 4.83 5.66
N ASN A 166 18.11 5.29 5.49
CA ASN A 166 18.44 6.71 5.41
C ASN A 166 18.68 7.11 3.95
N ILE A 167 17.94 8.09 3.43
CA ILE A 167 18.06 8.56 2.04
C ILE A 167 18.34 10.04 2.03
N GLU A 168 19.53 10.41 1.59
CA GLU A 168 20.00 11.80 1.58
C GLU A 168 20.17 12.32 0.16
N GLY A 169 19.88 13.61 -0.02
CA GLY A 169 20.09 14.31 -1.28
C GLY A 169 18.80 14.55 -2.07
N LYS A 170 18.92 14.83 -3.37
CA LYS A 170 17.81 15.12 -4.27
C LYS A 170 17.70 14.05 -5.34
N LEU A 171 16.49 13.51 -5.52
CA LEU A 171 16.22 12.54 -6.57
C LEU A 171 16.39 13.13 -7.97
N PRO A 172 16.91 12.35 -8.95
CA PRO A 172 16.79 12.67 -10.36
C PRO A 172 15.35 12.85 -10.79
N GLU A 173 15.09 13.68 -11.79
CA GLU A 173 13.73 14.06 -12.21
C GLU A 173 12.87 12.86 -12.65
N GLN A 174 13.50 11.84 -13.26
CA GLN A 174 12.80 10.65 -13.76
C GLN A 174 12.54 9.59 -12.68
N VAL A 175 13.11 9.76 -11.47
CA VAL A 175 13.03 8.78 -10.39
C VAL A 175 11.89 9.12 -9.46
N THR A 176 11.09 8.11 -9.11
CA THR A 176 9.95 8.23 -8.22
C THR A 176 10.13 7.38 -6.94
N SER A 177 9.20 7.51 -6.01
CA SER A 177 9.16 6.64 -4.82
C SER A 177 9.03 5.15 -5.15
N LYS A 178 8.46 4.82 -6.32
CA LYS A 178 8.39 3.44 -6.82
C LYS A 178 9.78 2.87 -7.13
N ASP A 179 10.64 3.66 -7.76
CA ASP A 179 12.00 3.25 -8.07
C ASP A 179 12.83 3.07 -6.80
N ILE A 180 12.61 3.91 -5.78
CA ILE A 180 13.26 3.79 -4.47
C ILE A 180 12.91 2.47 -3.81
N ILE A 181 11.61 2.16 -3.68
CA ILE A 181 11.20 0.95 -2.98
C ILE A 181 11.56 -0.32 -3.75
N LEU A 182 11.49 -0.31 -5.08
CA LEU A 182 11.95 -1.43 -5.90
C LEU A 182 13.46 -1.67 -5.72
N THR A 183 14.27 -0.60 -5.74
CA THR A 183 15.72 -0.71 -5.47
C THR A 183 15.97 -1.30 -4.08
N LEU A 184 15.29 -0.81 -3.05
CA LEU A 184 15.44 -1.33 -1.69
C LEU A 184 15.05 -2.83 -1.59
N ILE A 185 13.97 -3.24 -2.27
CA ILE A 185 13.55 -4.64 -2.32
C ILE A 185 14.60 -5.49 -3.04
N GLY A 186 15.17 -5.00 -4.14
CA GLY A 186 16.27 -5.67 -4.84
C GLY A 186 17.51 -5.87 -3.98
N ASP A 187 17.87 -4.85 -3.17
CA ASP A 187 19.05 -4.90 -2.28
C ASP A 187 18.84 -5.77 -1.04
N LEU A 188 17.61 -5.86 -0.54
CA LEU A 188 17.25 -6.66 0.64
C LEU A 188 16.91 -8.11 0.27
N GLY A 189 16.33 -8.33 -0.90
CA GLY A 189 15.62 -9.55 -1.24
C GLY A 189 14.17 -9.56 -0.70
N ALA A 190 13.35 -10.45 -1.22
CA ALA A 190 11.93 -10.57 -0.86
C ALA A 190 11.69 -10.97 0.62
N ASP A 191 12.70 -11.47 1.32
CA ASP A 191 12.65 -11.93 2.72
C ASP A 191 13.61 -11.17 3.66
N GLY A 192 14.41 -10.22 3.13
CA GLY A 192 15.49 -9.54 3.87
C GLY A 192 15.04 -8.70 5.06
N ALA A 193 13.76 -8.28 5.07
CA ALA A 193 13.14 -7.58 6.19
C ALA A 193 12.08 -8.42 6.94
N THR A 194 12.12 -9.76 6.80
CA THR A 194 11.12 -10.65 7.41
C THR A 194 10.93 -10.34 8.89
N TYR A 195 9.69 -10.01 9.24
CA TYR A 195 9.25 -9.63 10.58
C TYR A 195 9.96 -8.42 11.18
N ARG A 196 10.57 -7.54 10.40
CA ARG A 196 11.24 -6.31 10.85
C ARG A 196 10.41 -5.08 10.50
N ALA A 197 10.63 -4.01 11.26
CA ALA A 197 10.15 -2.69 10.90
C ALA A 197 11.16 -2.02 9.96
N LEU A 198 10.69 -1.33 8.93
CA LEU A 198 11.50 -0.39 8.15
C LEU A 198 11.23 1.03 8.66
N GLU A 199 12.26 1.77 9.04
CA GLU A 199 12.17 3.16 9.48
C GLU A 199 12.89 4.06 8.47
N PHE A 200 12.14 4.91 7.78
CA PHE A 200 12.64 5.78 6.72
C PHE A 200 13.01 7.16 7.26
N THR A 201 14.22 7.63 6.94
CA THR A 201 14.78 8.90 7.42
C THR A 201 15.61 9.58 6.32
N GLY A 202 16.02 10.81 6.55
CA GLY A 202 16.91 11.58 5.70
C GLY A 202 16.19 12.63 4.87
N SER A 203 16.98 13.55 4.31
CA SER A 203 16.48 14.76 3.63
C SER A 203 15.57 14.46 2.44
N THR A 204 15.81 13.38 1.71
CA THR A 204 14.93 12.94 0.62
C THR A 204 13.55 12.53 1.16
N VAL A 205 13.53 11.77 2.27
CA VAL A 205 12.28 11.28 2.90
C VAL A 205 11.46 12.43 3.48
N GLU A 206 12.10 13.40 4.11
CA GLU A 206 11.45 14.60 4.64
C GLU A 206 10.78 15.44 3.53
N ASN A 207 11.36 15.41 2.33
CA ASN A 207 10.79 16.13 1.18
C ASN A 207 9.67 15.38 0.45
N MET A 208 9.46 14.09 0.70
CA MET A 208 8.39 13.29 0.07
C MET A 208 6.99 13.78 0.43
N THR A 209 6.08 13.71 -0.53
CA THR A 209 4.64 13.81 -0.28
C THR A 209 4.16 12.60 0.51
N VAL A 210 2.99 12.70 1.16
CA VAL A 210 2.37 11.52 1.81
C VAL A 210 2.06 10.44 0.79
N ALA A 211 1.65 10.78 -0.44
CA ALA A 211 1.41 9.82 -1.50
C ALA A 211 2.68 9.04 -1.89
N SER A 212 3.83 9.70 -1.98
CA SER A 212 5.13 9.05 -2.18
C SER A 212 5.52 8.13 -1.02
N ARG A 213 5.28 8.56 0.24
CA ARG A 213 5.49 7.70 1.43
C ARG A 213 4.55 6.48 1.43
N MET A 214 3.31 6.65 0.97
CA MET A 214 2.35 5.54 0.84
C MET A 214 2.85 4.47 -0.12
N THR A 215 3.44 4.85 -1.25
CA THR A 215 4.02 3.89 -2.21
C THR A 215 5.11 3.04 -1.56
N ILE A 216 6.02 3.68 -0.83
CA ILE A 216 7.12 2.99 -0.12
C ILE A 216 6.57 2.10 0.99
N ALA A 217 5.69 2.63 1.86
CA ALA A 217 5.12 1.87 2.97
C ALA A 217 4.27 0.69 2.49
N ASN A 218 3.54 0.86 1.38
CA ASN A 218 2.75 -0.20 0.78
C ASN A 218 3.61 -1.40 0.38
N MET A 219 4.70 -1.15 -0.33
CA MET A 219 5.54 -2.22 -0.86
C MET A 219 6.59 -2.76 0.13
N ALA A 220 6.68 -2.24 1.34
CA ALA A 220 7.59 -2.75 2.37
C ALA A 220 7.34 -4.24 2.69
N ILE A 221 6.09 -4.70 2.60
CA ILE A 221 5.74 -6.11 2.79
C ILE A 221 6.40 -7.02 1.75
N GLU A 222 6.73 -6.51 0.57
CA GLU A 222 7.36 -7.30 -0.50
C GLU A 222 8.84 -7.61 -0.19
N ALA A 223 9.43 -6.97 0.82
CA ALA A 223 10.70 -7.37 1.44
C ALA A 223 10.50 -8.19 2.72
N GLY A 224 9.25 -8.58 3.05
CA GLY A 224 8.89 -9.32 4.27
C GLY A 224 8.69 -8.43 5.51
N ALA A 225 8.70 -7.10 5.39
CA ALA A 225 8.59 -6.20 6.53
C ALA A 225 7.23 -6.30 7.24
N LYS A 226 7.25 -6.22 8.57
CA LYS A 226 6.03 -6.20 9.40
C LYS A 226 5.31 -4.85 9.32
N CYS A 227 6.06 -3.78 9.20
CA CYS A 227 5.57 -2.41 9.00
C CYS A 227 6.66 -1.53 8.39
N ALA A 228 6.26 -0.36 7.86
CA ALA A 228 7.16 0.70 7.43
C ALA A 228 6.72 2.01 8.09
N LEU A 229 7.65 2.82 8.56
CA LEU A 229 7.37 3.97 9.41
C LEU A 229 8.05 5.23 8.90
N PHE A 230 7.27 6.29 8.86
CA PHE A 230 7.69 7.66 8.56
C PHE A 230 7.36 8.55 9.74
N THR A 231 8.31 9.39 10.16
CA THR A 231 8.06 10.36 11.24
C THR A 231 6.96 11.34 10.82
N PRO A 232 5.91 11.52 11.64
CA PRO A 232 4.86 12.49 11.37
C PRO A 232 5.43 13.91 11.31
N ASP A 233 5.02 14.68 10.30
CA ASP A 233 5.44 16.06 10.05
C ASP A 233 4.25 16.93 9.60
N GLU A 234 4.53 18.16 9.16
CA GLU A 234 3.51 19.10 8.69
C GLU A 234 2.71 18.55 7.50
N LYS A 235 3.36 17.81 6.58
CA LYS A 235 2.68 17.17 5.44
C LYS A 235 1.71 16.09 5.92
N THR A 236 2.09 15.35 6.96
CA THR A 236 1.21 14.38 7.63
C THR A 236 0.02 15.07 8.27
N ALA A 237 0.26 16.21 8.97
CA ALA A 237 -0.79 17.01 9.61
C ALA A 237 -1.82 17.54 8.59
N GLU A 238 -1.32 18.09 7.48
CA GLU A 238 -2.15 18.58 6.38
C GLU A 238 -2.97 17.45 5.74
N TYR A 239 -2.32 16.33 5.41
CA TYR A 239 -2.99 15.17 4.78
C TYR A 239 -4.08 14.57 5.67
N CYS A 240 -3.79 14.37 6.96
CA CYS A 240 -4.72 13.84 7.94
C CYS A 240 -5.73 14.86 8.46
N GLN A 241 -5.60 16.15 8.10
CA GLN A 241 -6.41 17.27 8.58
C GLN A 241 -6.46 17.34 10.12
N ILE A 242 -5.30 17.24 10.76
CA ILE A 242 -5.12 17.28 12.22
C ILE A 242 -4.05 18.29 12.61
N GLN A 243 -4.06 18.69 13.88
CA GLN A 243 -2.91 19.34 14.50
C GLN A 243 -2.06 18.29 15.20
N LEU A 244 -0.76 18.24 14.89
CA LEU A 244 0.18 17.39 15.62
C LEU A 244 0.46 18.01 16.98
N THR A 245 0.35 17.18 18.02
CA THR A 245 0.74 17.52 19.39
C THR A 245 2.15 17.00 19.68
N GLU A 246 2.69 17.29 20.86
CA GLU A 246 3.95 16.72 21.30
C GLU A 246 3.92 15.17 21.30
N LYS A 247 2.75 14.59 21.53
CA LYS A 247 2.56 13.14 21.50
C LYS A 247 2.91 12.55 20.12
N GLU A 248 2.47 13.18 19.03
CA GLU A 248 2.73 12.71 17.68
C GLU A 248 4.14 13.10 17.19
N THR A 249 4.58 14.34 17.46
CA THR A 249 5.90 14.83 17.01
C THR A 249 7.07 14.15 17.72
N SER A 250 6.85 13.57 18.91
CA SER A 250 7.84 12.74 19.60
C SER A 250 7.91 11.28 19.12
N LEU A 251 7.07 10.90 18.15
CA LEU A 251 7.13 9.59 17.46
C LEU A 251 8.28 9.57 16.43
N LYS A 252 9.49 9.56 16.95
CA LYS A 252 10.73 9.38 16.21
C LYS A 252 11.72 8.62 17.10
N ALA A 253 12.69 7.96 16.49
CA ALA A 253 13.72 7.27 17.25
C ALA A 253 14.54 8.22 18.13
N ASP A 254 15.05 7.71 19.24
CA ASP A 254 16.05 8.41 20.05
C ASP A 254 17.39 8.46 19.32
N ALA A 255 18.25 9.43 19.67
CA ALA A 255 19.54 9.60 19.04
C ALA A 255 20.48 8.40 19.25
N ASP A 256 20.32 7.68 20.37
CA ASP A 256 21.05 6.48 20.75
C ASP A 256 20.26 5.18 20.53
N ALA A 257 19.21 5.21 19.67
CA ALA A 257 18.44 4.02 19.30
C ALA A 257 19.33 2.99 18.59
N VAL A 258 19.10 1.71 18.91
CA VAL A 258 19.85 0.60 18.32
C VAL A 258 19.04 -0.05 17.22
N TYR A 259 19.62 -0.15 16.03
CA TYR A 259 19.01 -0.75 14.85
C TYR A 259 19.64 -2.11 14.54
N TYR A 260 18.83 -3.03 14.01
CA TYR A 260 19.32 -4.30 13.47
C TYR A 260 20.31 -4.06 12.31
N LYS A 261 19.98 -3.11 11.42
CA LYS A 261 20.80 -2.72 10.27
C LYS A 261 20.48 -1.27 9.91
N THR A 262 21.49 -0.55 9.43
CA THR A 262 21.29 0.76 8.77
C THR A 262 21.72 0.66 7.32
N ILE A 263 20.85 1.11 6.41
CA ILE A 263 21.11 1.21 4.98
C ILE A 263 21.08 2.69 4.63
N THR A 264 22.09 3.17 3.91
CA THR A 264 22.17 4.57 3.50
C THR A 264 22.28 4.67 1.99
N TYR A 265 21.40 5.48 1.40
CA TYR A 265 21.40 5.81 -0.01
C TYR A 265 21.70 7.29 -0.22
N LYS A 266 22.41 7.58 -1.33
CA LYS A 266 22.47 8.91 -1.90
C LYS A 266 21.42 9.00 -3.00
N ALA A 267 20.50 9.95 -2.88
CA ALA A 267 19.35 10.06 -3.77
C ALA A 267 19.72 10.21 -5.25
N GLU A 268 20.87 10.87 -5.51
CA GLU A 268 21.40 11.09 -6.85
C GLU A 268 21.79 9.79 -7.58
N ASN A 269 22.00 8.69 -6.84
CA ASN A 269 22.40 7.41 -7.41
C ASN A 269 21.21 6.52 -7.83
N PHE A 270 19.99 6.89 -7.48
CA PHE A 270 18.82 6.16 -7.97
C PHE A 270 18.63 6.38 -9.47
N VAL A 271 18.24 5.31 -10.14
CA VAL A 271 17.87 5.30 -11.56
C VAL A 271 16.48 4.67 -11.70
N PRO A 272 15.77 4.93 -12.81
CA PRO A 272 14.55 4.20 -13.10
C PRO A 272 14.80 2.70 -13.20
N VAL A 273 14.03 1.92 -12.45
CA VAL A 273 14.17 0.46 -12.36
C VAL A 273 12.84 -0.25 -12.57
N MET A 274 12.92 -1.54 -12.88
CA MET A 274 11.75 -2.42 -12.97
C MET A 274 12.00 -3.71 -12.22
N ALA A 275 10.94 -4.25 -11.59
CA ALA A 275 10.94 -5.63 -11.15
C ALA A 275 10.53 -6.52 -12.33
N CYS A 276 11.44 -7.41 -12.74
CA CYS A 276 11.22 -8.36 -13.83
C CYS A 276 10.37 -9.56 -13.39
N PRO A 277 9.69 -10.25 -14.30
CA PRO A 277 8.97 -11.47 -13.99
C PRO A 277 9.88 -12.55 -13.35
N SER A 278 9.43 -13.34 -12.39
CA SER A 278 8.13 -13.37 -11.69
C SER A 278 8.31 -13.13 -10.18
N GLN A 279 9.30 -12.30 -9.83
CA GLN A 279 9.68 -11.98 -8.44
C GLN A 279 9.89 -10.48 -8.29
N VAL A 280 9.43 -9.92 -7.17
CA VAL A 280 9.47 -8.46 -6.94
C VAL A 280 10.90 -7.95 -6.72
N ASP A 281 11.79 -8.81 -6.23
CA ASP A 281 13.22 -8.52 -6.00
C ASP A 281 14.13 -8.76 -7.22
N ASN A 282 13.56 -9.24 -8.34
CA ASN A 282 14.30 -9.35 -9.60
C ASN A 282 14.41 -7.99 -10.30
N ILE A 283 15.19 -7.10 -9.72
CA ILE A 283 15.29 -5.70 -10.14
C ILE A 283 16.36 -5.52 -11.22
N LYS A 284 15.99 -4.75 -12.27
CA LYS A 284 16.90 -4.29 -13.31
C LYS A 284 16.69 -2.81 -13.65
N PRO A 285 17.75 -2.08 -14.00
CA PRO A 285 17.61 -0.78 -14.62
C PRO A 285 16.75 -0.83 -15.89
N VAL A 286 15.88 0.17 -16.09
CA VAL A 286 15.02 0.25 -17.29
C VAL A 286 15.85 0.21 -18.58
N ALA A 287 17.04 0.79 -18.56
CA ALA A 287 17.97 0.81 -19.69
C ALA A 287 18.33 -0.60 -20.22
N GLU A 288 18.41 -1.59 -19.34
CA GLU A 288 18.74 -2.98 -19.73
C GLU A 288 17.58 -3.71 -20.39
N LEU A 289 16.35 -3.21 -20.21
CA LEU A 289 15.11 -3.81 -20.70
C LEU A 289 14.58 -3.10 -21.95
N ALA A 290 15.22 -2.01 -22.37
CA ALA A 290 14.79 -1.18 -23.49
C ALA A 290 14.60 -2.01 -24.77
N GLY A 291 13.50 -1.75 -25.50
CA GLY A 291 13.10 -2.48 -26.70
C GLY A 291 12.28 -3.74 -26.47
N THR A 292 12.04 -4.15 -25.20
CA THR A 292 11.14 -5.24 -24.87
C THR A 292 9.71 -4.86 -25.23
N LYS A 293 9.09 -5.57 -26.18
CA LYS A 293 7.71 -5.34 -26.63
C LYS A 293 6.71 -5.71 -25.53
N ILE A 294 5.63 -4.94 -25.41
CA ILE A 294 4.57 -5.13 -24.43
C ILE A 294 3.19 -5.11 -25.07
N ASP A 295 2.23 -5.74 -24.43
CA ASP A 295 0.84 -5.85 -24.90
C ASP A 295 -0.12 -4.97 -24.09
N GLN A 296 0.23 -4.72 -22.83
CA GLN A 296 -0.62 -3.94 -21.93
C GLN A 296 0.20 -3.10 -20.95
N VAL A 297 -0.40 -1.99 -20.55
CA VAL A 297 0.08 -1.16 -19.42
C VAL A 297 -1.05 -1.01 -18.42
N PHE A 298 -0.72 -1.10 -17.15
CA PHE A 298 -1.62 -0.83 -16.04
C PHE A 298 -1.06 0.27 -15.15
N ILE A 299 -1.79 1.38 -15.01
CA ILE A 299 -1.47 2.48 -14.08
C ILE A 299 -2.58 2.55 -13.05
N GLY A 300 -2.25 2.30 -11.79
CA GLY A 300 -3.25 2.22 -10.73
C GLY A 300 -2.76 1.47 -9.50
N SER A 301 -3.70 0.87 -8.78
CA SER A 301 -3.54 0.14 -7.53
C SER A 301 -3.32 1.04 -6.31
N CYS A 302 -3.23 0.40 -5.13
CA CYS A 302 -2.91 1.08 -3.87
C CYS A 302 -1.49 1.65 -3.82
N THR A 303 -0.60 1.24 -4.73
CA THR A 303 0.75 1.81 -4.83
C THR A 303 0.79 3.11 -5.62
N ASN A 304 0.22 3.14 -6.83
CA ASN A 304 0.39 4.24 -7.78
C ASN A 304 -0.90 4.54 -8.58
N GLY A 305 -2.02 4.73 -7.89
CA GLY A 305 -3.28 5.20 -8.46
C GLY A 305 -3.73 6.55 -7.89
N ARG A 306 -2.82 7.30 -7.25
CA ARG A 306 -3.10 8.60 -6.63
C ARG A 306 -3.03 9.72 -7.65
N TYR A 307 -3.48 10.91 -7.24
CA TYR A 307 -3.55 12.08 -8.11
C TYR A 307 -2.20 12.37 -8.78
N GLU A 308 -1.10 12.43 -8.02
CA GLU A 308 0.24 12.71 -8.54
C GLU A 308 0.75 11.64 -9.52
N ASP A 309 0.37 10.38 -9.33
CA ASP A 309 0.71 9.28 -10.24
C ASP A 309 0.01 9.44 -11.60
N LEU A 310 -1.29 9.76 -11.55
CA LEU A 310 -2.09 9.99 -12.74
C LEU A 310 -1.67 11.26 -13.48
N GLU A 311 -1.30 12.31 -12.74
CA GLU A 311 -0.78 13.56 -13.29
C GLU A 311 0.55 13.33 -14.01
N ALA A 312 1.46 12.58 -13.40
CA ALA A 312 2.76 12.25 -14.01
C ALA A 312 2.58 11.49 -15.34
N ALA A 313 1.68 10.51 -15.38
CA ALA A 313 1.36 9.78 -16.60
C ALA A 313 0.68 10.68 -17.65
N ALA A 314 -0.25 11.54 -17.22
CA ALA A 314 -0.96 12.46 -18.12
C ALA A 314 -0.01 13.46 -18.77
N LYS A 315 0.97 14.01 -18.03
CA LYS A 315 2.01 14.93 -18.59
C LYS A 315 2.80 14.29 -19.72
N ILE A 316 3.11 12.99 -19.61
CA ILE A 316 3.83 12.26 -20.66
C ILE A 316 2.96 12.05 -21.91
N LEU A 317 1.67 11.76 -21.71
CA LEU A 317 0.73 11.39 -22.75
C LEU A 317 -0.02 12.58 -23.36
N GLU A 318 0.16 13.80 -22.83
CA GLU A 318 -0.55 14.98 -23.30
C GLU A 318 -0.27 15.25 -24.80
N GLY A 319 -1.36 15.36 -25.57
CA GLY A 319 -1.30 15.59 -27.02
C GLY A 319 -0.77 14.41 -27.85
N LYS A 320 -0.58 13.25 -27.22
CA LYS A 320 -0.05 12.03 -27.87
C LYS A 320 -1.07 10.92 -27.83
N THR A 321 -0.84 9.88 -28.64
CA THR A 321 -1.65 8.65 -28.66
C THR A 321 -0.74 7.47 -28.32
N ILE A 322 -1.22 6.55 -27.49
CA ILE A 322 -0.48 5.32 -27.16
C ILE A 322 -0.28 4.44 -28.41
N SER A 323 0.67 3.53 -28.34
CA SER A 323 0.89 2.52 -29.38
C SER A 323 -0.41 1.77 -29.70
N PRO A 324 -0.80 1.59 -30.98
CA PRO A 324 -2.03 0.89 -31.35
C PRO A 324 -2.05 -0.60 -30.95
N PHE A 325 -0.92 -1.15 -30.58
CA PHE A 325 -0.77 -2.55 -30.14
C PHE A 325 -0.80 -2.71 -28.63
N VAL A 326 -0.97 -1.63 -27.86
CA VAL A 326 -0.95 -1.65 -26.39
C VAL A 326 -2.32 -1.26 -25.83
N LYS A 327 -2.79 -2.02 -24.87
CA LYS A 327 -3.94 -1.66 -24.03
C LYS A 327 -3.44 -0.87 -22.82
N LEU A 328 -3.90 0.36 -22.62
CA LEU A 328 -3.60 1.14 -21.41
C LEU A 328 -4.82 1.14 -20.49
N ILE A 329 -4.68 0.54 -19.31
CA ILE A 329 -5.72 0.53 -18.27
C ILE A 329 -5.29 1.48 -17.16
N VAL A 330 -6.19 2.38 -16.75
CA VAL A 330 -5.95 3.35 -15.67
C VAL A 330 -7.03 3.20 -14.60
N THR A 331 -6.60 2.97 -13.35
CA THR A 331 -7.50 2.81 -12.21
C THR A 331 -7.14 3.79 -11.09
N PRO A 332 -7.88 4.89 -10.90
CA PRO A 332 -7.71 5.81 -9.78
C PRO A 332 -7.91 5.10 -8.44
N ALA A 333 -7.15 5.48 -7.41
CA ALA A 333 -7.17 4.76 -6.14
C ALA A 333 -8.45 5.02 -5.31
N SER A 334 -9.15 6.16 -5.52
CA SER A 334 -10.40 6.45 -4.83
C SER A 334 -11.35 7.29 -5.69
N ARG A 335 -12.63 7.33 -5.29
CA ARG A 335 -13.65 8.20 -5.90
C ARG A 335 -13.27 9.68 -5.79
N LYS A 336 -12.67 10.10 -4.68
CA LYS A 336 -12.18 11.46 -4.49
C LYS A 336 -11.12 11.80 -5.53
N ILE A 337 -10.11 10.94 -5.69
CA ILE A 337 -9.05 11.10 -6.69
C ILE A 337 -9.65 11.08 -8.11
N PHE A 338 -10.59 10.17 -8.39
CA PHE A 338 -11.28 10.12 -9.69
C PHE A 338 -11.96 11.45 -10.03
N ILE A 339 -12.71 12.03 -9.06
CA ILE A 339 -13.42 13.31 -9.26
C ILE A 339 -12.41 14.44 -9.45
N GLU A 340 -11.34 14.48 -8.66
CA GLU A 340 -10.30 15.51 -8.74
C GLU A 340 -9.56 15.44 -10.08
N ALA A 341 -9.14 14.26 -10.51
CA ALA A 341 -8.48 14.02 -11.80
C ALA A 341 -9.42 14.28 -13.00
N THR A 342 -10.75 14.14 -12.81
CA THR A 342 -11.75 14.56 -13.80
C THR A 342 -11.80 16.08 -13.91
N ARG A 343 -11.86 16.78 -12.79
CA ARG A 343 -11.98 18.25 -12.75
C ARG A 343 -10.73 18.94 -13.28
N SER A 344 -9.55 18.42 -12.99
CA SER A 344 -8.27 18.94 -13.49
C SER A 344 -7.98 18.61 -14.96
N GLY A 345 -8.79 17.76 -15.59
CA GLY A 345 -8.59 17.34 -16.99
C GLY A 345 -7.64 16.17 -17.19
N ILE A 346 -7.03 15.64 -16.13
CA ILE A 346 -6.09 14.49 -16.18
C ILE A 346 -6.76 13.29 -16.84
N LEU A 347 -7.98 12.90 -16.43
CA LEU A 347 -8.68 11.76 -17.03
C LEU A 347 -9.06 12.01 -18.47
N LYS A 348 -9.36 13.28 -18.85
CA LYS A 348 -9.59 13.66 -20.26
C LYS A 348 -8.34 13.42 -21.08
N THR A 349 -7.17 13.86 -20.61
CA THR A 349 -5.89 13.67 -21.29
C THR A 349 -5.57 12.18 -21.47
N LEU A 350 -5.67 11.38 -20.40
CA LEU A 350 -5.40 9.94 -20.44
C LEU A 350 -6.35 9.22 -21.41
N THR A 351 -7.66 9.55 -21.36
CA THR A 351 -8.66 8.96 -22.27
C THR A 351 -8.44 9.37 -23.73
N ALA A 352 -8.09 10.63 -23.98
CA ALA A 352 -7.75 11.11 -25.33
C ALA A 352 -6.51 10.44 -25.91
N ALA A 353 -5.55 10.06 -25.03
CA ALA A 353 -4.38 9.27 -25.43
C ALA A 353 -4.69 7.80 -25.76
N GLY A 354 -5.89 7.30 -25.43
CA GLY A 354 -6.33 5.92 -25.69
C GLY A 354 -6.45 5.04 -24.44
N ALA A 355 -6.37 5.61 -23.23
CA ALA A 355 -6.54 4.85 -22.00
C ALA A 355 -8.00 4.44 -21.74
N VAL A 356 -8.20 3.23 -21.22
CA VAL A 356 -9.45 2.80 -20.59
C VAL A 356 -9.38 3.13 -19.11
N VAL A 357 -10.15 4.12 -18.67
CA VAL A 357 -10.24 4.49 -17.26
C VAL A 357 -11.32 3.64 -16.60
N THR A 358 -10.94 2.88 -15.57
CA THR A 358 -11.84 2.04 -14.80
C THR A 358 -12.31 2.75 -13.53
N HIS A 359 -13.32 2.18 -12.91
CA HIS A 359 -13.79 2.64 -11.62
C HIS A 359 -12.73 2.35 -10.52
N PRO A 360 -12.65 3.15 -9.43
CA PRO A 360 -11.72 2.91 -8.32
C PRO A 360 -11.95 1.57 -7.63
N GLY A 361 -10.90 0.77 -7.52
CA GLY A 361 -10.95 -0.56 -6.90
C GLY A 361 -9.65 -1.35 -7.12
N CYS A 362 -9.51 -2.49 -6.49
CA CYS A 362 -8.33 -3.35 -6.65
C CYS A 362 -8.29 -4.06 -8.02
N GLY A 363 -9.43 -4.51 -8.53
CA GLY A 363 -9.69 -4.95 -9.91
C GLY A 363 -8.58 -5.77 -10.55
N LEU A 364 -7.93 -5.18 -11.56
CA LEU A 364 -6.87 -5.83 -12.33
C LEU A 364 -5.62 -6.17 -11.48
N CYS A 365 -5.28 -5.35 -10.49
CA CYS A 365 -4.12 -5.61 -9.61
C CYS A 365 -4.20 -6.98 -8.91
N CYS A 366 -5.42 -7.42 -8.55
CA CYS A 366 -5.65 -8.74 -7.94
C CYS A 366 -6.13 -9.80 -8.95
N GLY A 367 -6.11 -9.50 -10.25
CA GLY A 367 -6.49 -10.45 -11.30
C GLY A 367 -7.98 -10.79 -11.35
N ARG A 368 -8.86 -9.89 -10.87
CA ARG A 368 -10.31 -10.15 -10.78
C ARG A 368 -11.12 -9.55 -11.91
N ALA A 369 -10.75 -8.36 -12.38
CA ALA A 369 -11.52 -7.65 -13.41
C ALA A 369 -10.69 -6.57 -14.12
N GLY A 370 -11.20 -6.03 -15.22
CA GLY A 370 -10.71 -4.79 -15.80
C GLY A 370 -9.47 -4.89 -16.67
N GLY A 371 -9.26 -6.00 -17.37
CA GLY A 371 -8.14 -6.14 -18.33
C GLY A 371 -7.21 -7.32 -18.01
N ILE A 372 -7.80 -8.44 -17.59
CA ILE A 372 -7.07 -9.71 -17.33
C ILE A 372 -6.32 -10.14 -18.59
N LEU A 373 -5.08 -10.61 -18.40
CA LEU A 373 -4.19 -11.01 -19.47
C LEU A 373 -4.20 -12.53 -19.71
N SER A 374 -3.82 -12.92 -20.93
CA SER A 374 -3.74 -14.30 -21.39
C SER A 374 -2.30 -14.74 -21.62
N ASP A 375 -2.14 -16.00 -22.02
CA ASP A 375 -0.85 -16.65 -22.27
C ASP A 375 0.03 -15.85 -23.23
N GLY A 376 1.27 -15.59 -22.83
CA GLY A 376 2.29 -14.94 -23.64
C GLY A 376 2.22 -13.42 -23.69
N GLU A 377 1.20 -12.79 -23.06
CA GLU A 377 1.14 -11.33 -22.97
C GLU A 377 2.12 -10.76 -21.93
N ARG A 378 2.67 -9.58 -22.24
CA ARG A 378 3.57 -8.80 -21.37
C ARG A 378 2.89 -7.54 -20.92
N VAL A 379 2.96 -7.27 -19.60
CA VAL A 379 2.38 -6.06 -19.01
C VAL A 379 3.43 -5.29 -18.21
N VAL A 380 3.47 -3.97 -18.42
CA VAL A 380 4.12 -3.02 -17.52
C VAL A 380 3.07 -2.48 -16.57
N ALA A 381 3.26 -2.65 -15.26
CA ALA A 381 2.26 -2.36 -14.27
C ALA A 381 2.83 -1.57 -13.08
N THR A 382 2.03 -0.66 -12.53
CA THR A 382 2.40 0.10 -11.34
C THR A 382 1.91 -0.55 -10.04
N ASN A 383 1.33 -1.75 -10.10
CA ASN A 383 0.92 -2.53 -8.94
C ASN A 383 2.13 -3.03 -8.11
N ASN A 384 1.89 -3.85 -7.11
CA ASN A 384 2.88 -4.22 -6.10
C ASN A 384 3.44 -5.63 -6.25
N ARG A 385 2.84 -6.50 -7.05
CA ARG A 385 3.22 -7.92 -7.19
C ARG A 385 3.22 -8.38 -8.64
N ASN A 386 4.20 -9.22 -8.98
CA ASN A 386 4.39 -9.75 -10.33
C ASN A 386 4.59 -11.27 -10.39
N PHE A 387 4.17 -11.99 -9.34
CA PHE A 387 4.27 -13.45 -9.37
C PHE A 387 3.29 -14.08 -10.36
N LEU A 388 3.55 -15.33 -10.72
CA LEU A 388 2.78 -16.09 -11.70
C LEU A 388 1.28 -16.12 -11.37
N GLY A 389 0.45 -15.82 -12.36
CA GLY A 389 -1.01 -15.84 -12.22
C GLY A 389 -1.61 -14.57 -11.57
N ARG A 390 -0.80 -13.57 -11.23
CA ARG A 390 -1.31 -12.38 -10.51
C ARG A 390 -2.31 -11.54 -11.30
N MET A 391 -2.11 -11.36 -12.61
CA MET A 391 -2.95 -10.51 -13.46
C MET A 391 -3.62 -11.27 -14.62
N GLY A 392 -3.66 -12.59 -14.54
CA GLY A 392 -4.20 -13.47 -15.59
C GLY A 392 -3.69 -14.89 -15.46
N THR A 393 -3.26 -15.49 -16.58
CA THR A 393 -2.68 -16.84 -16.56
C THR A 393 -1.27 -16.84 -15.98
N SER A 394 -0.78 -18.02 -15.61
CA SER A 394 0.60 -18.19 -15.10
C SER A 394 1.70 -17.96 -16.14
N LYS A 395 1.34 -17.73 -17.41
CA LYS A 395 2.27 -17.47 -18.51
C LYS A 395 2.34 -15.99 -18.91
N VAL A 396 1.75 -15.11 -18.11
CA VAL A 396 1.85 -13.64 -18.26
C VAL A 396 3.17 -13.17 -17.65
N GLU A 397 3.88 -12.32 -18.39
CA GLU A 397 5.08 -11.64 -17.90
C GLU A 397 4.71 -10.25 -17.35
N ILE A 398 4.85 -10.06 -16.03
CA ILE A 398 4.51 -8.81 -15.35
C ILE A 398 5.79 -8.08 -14.95
N TYR A 399 5.97 -6.86 -15.48
CA TYR A 399 7.05 -5.94 -15.13
C TYR A 399 6.49 -4.83 -14.24
N LEU A 400 7.02 -4.68 -13.02
CA LEU A 400 6.61 -3.58 -12.14
C LEU A 400 7.47 -2.35 -12.39
N ALA A 401 6.82 -1.20 -12.53
CA ALA A 401 7.49 0.07 -12.84
C ALA A 401 6.81 1.26 -12.19
N SER A 402 7.47 2.42 -12.25
CA SER A 402 6.87 3.71 -11.90
C SER A 402 5.79 4.13 -12.92
N PRO A 403 4.86 5.04 -12.54
CA PRO A 403 3.88 5.60 -13.47
C PRO A 403 4.52 6.27 -14.68
N VAL A 404 5.67 6.92 -14.49
CA VAL A 404 6.44 7.57 -15.54
C VAL A 404 6.94 6.55 -16.56
N THR A 405 7.63 5.52 -16.12
CA THR A 405 8.10 4.42 -16.98
C THR A 405 6.94 3.69 -17.67
N ALA A 406 5.84 3.46 -16.95
CA ALA A 406 4.66 2.81 -17.51
C ALA A 406 4.00 3.65 -18.62
N ALA A 407 3.88 4.97 -18.44
CA ALA A 407 3.33 5.85 -19.47
C ALA A 407 4.21 5.91 -20.72
N MET A 408 5.55 5.95 -20.56
CA MET A 408 6.50 5.88 -21.69
C MET A 408 6.38 4.56 -22.44
N ALA A 409 6.24 3.44 -21.73
CA ALA A 409 6.07 2.13 -22.34
C ALA A 409 4.73 2.06 -23.13
N ALA A 410 3.64 2.63 -22.60
CA ALA A 410 2.37 2.70 -23.33
C ALA A 410 2.48 3.50 -24.64
N LEU A 411 3.20 4.61 -24.60
CA LEU A 411 3.41 5.47 -25.76
C LEU A 411 4.17 4.75 -26.88
N ASN A 412 5.24 4.03 -26.53
CA ASN A 412 6.17 3.44 -27.49
C ASN A 412 5.85 1.99 -27.88
N GLY A 413 5.00 1.29 -27.12
CA GLY A 413 4.69 -0.12 -27.33
C GLY A 413 5.82 -1.07 -26.89
N GLU A 414 6.77 -0.54 -26.17
CA GLU A 414 7.94 -1.26 -25.66
C GLU A 414 8.50 -0.55 -24.42
N ILE A 415 9.26 -1.26 -23.61
CA ILE A 415 9.97 -0.68 -22.48
C ILE A 415 11.00 0.32 -23.01
N THR A 416 10.92 1.57 -22.51
CA THR A 416 11.83 2.66 -22.86
C THR A 416 12.17 3.47 -21.62
N LEU A 417 13.34 4.11 -21.65
CA LEU A 417 13.73 5.07 -20.60
C LEU A 417 12.74 6.25 -20.55
N PRO A 418 12.36 6.70 -19.37
CA PRO A 418 11.56 7.89 -19.19
C PRO A 418 12.33 9.19 -19.41
#